data_38381720e5e9c8854dd3e17ba4a82c8a
#
_entry.id   38381720e5e9c8854dd3e17ba4a82c8a
#
_cell.length_a   1.000
_cell.length_b   1.000
_cell.length_c   1.000
_cell.angle_alpha   90.00
_cell.angle_beta   90.00
_cell.angle_gamma   90.00
#
_symmetry.space_group_name_H-M   'P 1'
#
loop_
_entity.id
_entity.type
_entity.pdbx_description
1 polymer ?
#
loop_
_entity_poly.entity_id
_entity_poly.type
_entity_poly.pdbx_seq_one_letter_code
_entity_poly.pdbx_strand_id
1 'polypeptide(L)'
;MGNRNSILLIGLMVFLVLCSYSCEEGERVERGQVYVPSLDNVIASEIIHDDCGVTAGDGMYSILLPDGRSIFLMGDSYTGKVTNNARSTSDHMFRNTYHIYDHGKVSAVTSGGNHSAAVPVDYPEEEKWYWPGHGFVKDDVLYIFQFLMYQGADGAWGFRFENTHLLEYRLPDLKLIRDSKIPYSGPSSVMYGAAVVTDGDVVYVYAQSDKEGGDMYNPVSVAYCARTTVADIHDKWEYYTGTGWSEDYLQAVEMSGLSSVPVSSQFNVFKLRDKYVLLTQHKVLWSGQIFTFTSETPYGPWGNKKQIFKIPDLGNKDWFTYNAMAHPQFEKDGMILFSFNVNTNVFSQQFSDVRSYRPRFFWYPEGQILD
;
A
#
# COMPACT_ATOMS: atom_id res chain seq x y z
N MET A 1 -69.68 -16.43 67.04
CA MET A 1 -69.91 -17.55 66.10
C MET A 1 -69.22 -17.26 64.80
N GLY A 2 -68.26 -18.07 64.38
CA GLY A 2 -67.78 -18.21 63.03
C GLY A 2 -66.70 -17.25 62.55
N ASN A 3 -65.49 -17.51 62.98
CA ASN A 3 -64.24 -16.95 62.38
C ASN A 3 -63.95 -17.55 61.00
N ARG A 4 -63.62 -16.76 60.01
CA ARG A 4 -62.89 -17.22 58.82
C ARG A 4 -61.75 -16.30 58.50
N ASN A 5 -60.56 -16.79 58.74
CA ASN A 5 -59.29 -16.19 58.34
C ASN A 5 -59.13 -16.35 56.82
N SER A 6 -58.89 -15.24 56.17
CA SER A 6 -58.41 -15.22 54.75
C SER A 6 -56.92 -14.87 54.78
N ILE A 7 -56.10 -15.80 54.39
CA ILE A 7 -54.67 -15.64 54.14
C ILE A 7 -54.44 -15.01 52.79
N LEU A 8 -53.84 -13.83 52.80
CA LEU A 8 -53.44 -13.11 51.56
C LEU A 8 -52.09 -13.67 51.13
N LEU A 9 -52.03 -14.34 49.96
CA LEU A 9 -50.79 -14.75 49.32
C LEU A 9 -50.29 -13.60 48.48
N ILE A 10 -49.17 -13.00 48.86
CA ILE A 10 -48.46 -12.03 48.05
C ILE A 10 -47.54 -12.80 47.08
N GLY A 11 -47.94 -12.87 45.83
CA GLY A 11 -47.10 -13.42 44.75
C GLY A 11 -46.02 -12.43 44.34
N LEU A 12 -44.77 -12.77 44.62
CA LEU A 12 -43.60 -12.04 44.19
C LEU A 12 -43.35 -12.35 42.70
N MET A 13 -43.68 -11.43 41.80
CA MET A 13 -43.39 -11.53 40.39
C MET A 13 -41.94 -11.08 40.16
N VAL A 14 -41.03 -12.03 39.97
CA VAL A 14 -39.66 -11.75 39.54
C VAL A 14 -39.65 -11.52 38.03
N PHE A 15 -39.47 -10.27 37.59
CA PHE A 15 -39.18 -9.92 36.21
C PHE A 15 -37.73 -10.29 35.91
N LEU A 16 -37.53 -11.41 35.20
CA LEU A 16 -36.27 -11.72 34.50
C LEU A 16 -36.19 -10.83 33.26
N VAL A 17 -35.39 -9.78 33.33
CA VAL A 17 -34.95 -9.03 32.15
C VAL A 17 -33.88 -9.86 31.47
N LEU A 18 -34.26 -10.61 30.45
CA LEU A 18 -33.34 -11.18 29.53
C LEU A 18 -32.77 -10.04 28.66
N CYS A 19 -31.57 -9.58 28.98
CA CYS A 19 -30.74 -8.82 28.05
C CYS A 19 -30.32 -9.77 26.93
N SER A 20 -31.05 -9.76 25.82
CA SER A 20 -30.57 -10.29 24.58
C SER A 20 -29.44 -9.39 24.08
N TYR A 21 -28.21 -9.79 24.32
CA TYR A 21 -27.07 -9.29 23.54
C TYR A 21 -27.31 -9.76 22.10
N SER A 22 -27.73 -8.85 21.25
CA SER A 22 -27.62 -9.00 19.80
C SER A 22 -26.12 -8.96 19.50
N CYS A 23 -25.51 -10.12 19.34
CA CYS A 23 -24.31 -10.20 18.51
C CYS A 23 -24.74 -9.78 17.11
N GLU A 24 -24.26 -8.67 16.64
CA GLU A 24 -24.23 -8.41 15.19
C GLU A 24 -23.43 -9.55 14.57
N GLU A 25 -24.12 -10.50 13.97
CA GLU A 25 -23.51 -11.49 13.09
C GLU A 25 -22.88 -10.70 11.95
N GLY A 26 -21.54 -10.66 11.91
CA GLY A 26 -20.81 -10.18 10.74
C GLY A 26 -21.37 -10.89 9.51
N GLU A 27 -21.69 -10.16 8.46
CA GLU A 27 -22.20 -10.69 7.21
C GLU A 27 -21.27 -11.81 6.70
N ARG A 28 -21.64 -13.06 6.96
CA ARG A 28 -21.00 -14.22 6.31
C ARG A 28 -21.38 -14.19 4.83
N VAL A 29 -20.43 -13.84 3.98
CA VAL A 29 -20.59 -13.94 2.54
C VAL A 29 -20.91 -15.40 2.20
N GLU A 30 -22.15 -15.66 1.74
CA GLU A 30 -22.55 -17.00 1.32
C GLU A 30 -21.70 -17.46 0.12
N ARG A 31 -21.32 -18.74 0.10
CA ARG A 31 -20.56 -19.34 -1.02
C ARG A 31 -21.36 -19.17 -2.32
N GLY A 32 -20.80 -18.42 -3.27
CA GLY A 32 -21.40 -18.18 -4.59
C GLY A 32 -21.89 -16.76 -4.82
N GLN A 33 -21.98 -15.90 -3.80
CA GLN A 33 -22.30 -14.50 -3.98
C GLN A 33 -21.00 -13.72 -4.27
N VAL A 34 -20.96 -13.00 -5.41
CA VAL A 34 -19.84 -12.11 -5.73
C VAL A 34 -19.90 -10.91 -4.78
N TYR A 35 -18.88 -10.76 -3.97
CA TYR A 35 -18.75 -9.60 -3.08
C TYR A 35 -18.49 -8.33 -3.89
N VAL A 36 -19.25 -7.29 -3.61
CA VAL A 36 -19.07 -5.96 -4.22
C VAL A 36 -18.49 -5.01 -3.17
N PRO A 37 -17.21 -4.66 -3.26
CA PRO A 37 -16.59 -3.78 -2.27
C PRO A 37 -17.21 -2.40 -2.26
N SER A 38 -17.21 -1.78 -1.09
CA SER A 38 -17.49 -0.36 -0.89
C SER A 38 -16.30 0.33 -0.21
N LEU A 39 -16.23 1.65 -0.33
CA LEU A 39 -15.20 2.42 0.36
C LEU A 39 -15.47 2.40 1.87
N ASP A 40 -14.45 2.07 2.66
CA ASP A 40 -14.51 2.12 4.11
C ASP A 40 -13.91 3.44 4.61
N ASN A 41 -14.80 4.38 4.93
CA ASN A 41 -14.40 5.68 5.47
C ASN A 41 -14.04 5.61 6.97
N VAL A 42 -14.42 4.55 7.68
CA VAL A 42 -14.06 4.38 9.10
C VAL A 42 -12.57 4.07 9.19
N ILE A 43 -12.11 3.01 8.54
CA ILE A 43 -10.69 2.67 8.53
C ILE A 43 -9.84 3.78 7.88
N ALA A 44 -10.38 4.48 6.86
CA ALA A 44 -9.69 5.63 6.28
C ALA A 44 -9.43 6.73 7.30
N SER A 45 -10.41 7.04 8.17
CA SER A 45 -10.24 8.04 9.23
C SER A 45 -9.39 7.56 10.42
N GLU A 46 -9.24 6.25 10.61
CA GLU A 46 -8.34 5.68 11.60
C GLU A 46 -6.87 5.70 11.15
N ILE A 47 -6.62 5.62 9.84
CA ILE A 47 -5.26 5.63 9.29
C ILE A 47 -4.82 7.07 8.93
N ILE A 48 -5.70 7.89 8.37
CA ILE A 48 -5.39 9.26 7.94
C ILE A 48 -6.23 10.24 8.75
N HIS A 49 -5.62 10.87 9.73
CA HIS A 49 -6.27 11.85 10.60
C HIS A 49 -6.23 13.26 10.03
N ASP A 50 -7.00 14.18 10.61
CA ASP A 50 -7.04 15.59 10.20
C ASP A 50 -6.00 16.45 10.92
N ASP A 51 -5.41 15.98 12.03
CA ASP A 51 -4.60 16.79 12.92
C ASP A 51 -3.34 16.11 13.46
N CYS A 52 -3.10 14.86 13.09
CA CYS A 52 -1.88 14.14 13.50
C CYS A 52 -1.43 13.14 12.42
N GLY A 53 -0.14 12.79 12.46
CA GLY A 53 0.48 11.93 11.46
C GLY A 53 0.51 12.57 10.08
N VAL A 54 0.39 11.77 9.06
CA VAL A 54 0.23 12.22 7.67
C VAL A 54 -1.25 12.50 7.42
N THR A 55 -1.54 13.71 6.96
CA THR A 55 -2.91 14.19 6.76
C THR A 55 -3.37 14.15 5.30
N ALA A 56 -2.47 13.97 4.37
CA ALA A 56 -2.71 13.60 2.97
C ALA A 56 -1.40 13.15 2.32
N GLY A 57 -1.50 12.38 1.24
CA GLY A 57 -0.34 11.89 0.49
C GLY A 57 -0.69 10.69 -0.36
N ASP A 58 0.32 10.14 -1.02
CA ASP A 58 0.22 8.94 -1.84
C ASP A 58 1.29 7.90 -1.49
N GLY A 59 1.37 6.80 -2.25
CA GLY A 59 2.26 5.68 -2.02
C GLY A 59 1.56 4.55 -1.28
N MET A 60 1.40 4.69 0.03
CA MET A 60 0.67 3.75 0.90
C MET A 60 1.18 2.30 0.90
N TYR A 61 2.45 2.06 0.66
CA TYR A 61 3.02 0.76 1.02
C TYR A 61 2.92 0.55 2.53
N SER A 62 2.64 -0.66 2.96
CA SER A 62 2.57 -0.96 4.39
C SER A 62 3.38 -2.18 4.78
N ILE A 63 4.03 -2.12 5.93
CA ILE A 63 4.85 -3.20 6.46
C ILE A 63 4.47 -3.41 7.93
N LEU A 64 4.24 -4.65 8.32
CA LEU A 64 4.04 -5.02 9.71
C LEU A 64 5.39 -5.00 10.44
N LEU A 65 5.45 -4.28 11.55
CA LEU A 65 6.62 -4.25 12.42
C LEU A 65 6.57 -5.38 13.47
N PRO A 66 7.70 -5.84 14.01
CA PRO A 66 7.74 -6.94 14.98
C PRO A 66 6.97 -6.67 16.28
N ASP A 67 6.73 -5.41 16.61
CA ASP A 67 5.97 -4.98 17.79
C ASP A 67 4.46 -4.87 17.55
N GLY A 68 3.97 -5.27 16.37
CA GLY A 68 2.55 -5.27 16.00
C GLY A 68 2.05 -3.97 15.38
N ARG A 69 2.85 -2.91 15.38
CA ARG A 69 2.52 -1.68 14.65
C ARG A 69 2.66 -1.89 13.14
N SER A 70 2.03 -1.04 12.36
CA SER A 70 2.24 -0.97 10.91
C SER A 70 2.90 0.35 10.52
N ILE A 71 3.86 0.29 9.62
CA ILE A 71 4.45 1.47 9.00
C ILE A 71 3.93 1.59 7.58
N PHE A 72 3.38 2.75 7.23
CA PHE A 72 3.02 3.12 5.87
C PHE A 72 4.11 3.99 5.28
N LEU A 73 4.57 3.62 4.11
CA LEU A 73 5.57 4.38 3.35
C LEU A 73 4.82 5.22 2.33
N MET A 74 4.93 6.53 2.48
CA MET A 74 4.21 7.48 1.64
C MET A 74 5.18 8.32 0.81
N GLY A 75 4.79 8.61 -0.41
CA GLY A 75 5.47 9.55 -1.30
C GLY A 75 5.22 11.00 -0.90
N ASP A 76 4.94 11.85 -1.87
CA ASP A 76 4.58 13.24 -1.61
C ASP A 76 3.42 13.31 -0.60
N SER A 77 3.63 13.98 0.52
CA SER A 77 2.70 13.93 1.66
C SER A 77 2.72 15.19 2.50
N TYR A 78 1.64 15.40 3.26
CA TYR A 78 1.46 16.56 4.13
C TYR A 78 1.18 16.11 5.57
N THR A 79 1.66 16.88 6.54
CA THR A 79 1.45 16.64 7.98
C THR A 79 0.67 17.75 8.69
N GLY A 80 0.28 18.79 7.97
CA GLY A 80 -0.42 19.95 8.52
C GLY A 80 -1.86 19.64 8.94
N LYS A 81 -2.45 20.53 9.76
CA LYS A 81 -3.82 20.39 10.24
C LYS A 81 -4.83 20.66 9.13
N VAL A 82 -5.84 19.78 9.05
CA VAL A 82 -7.00 19.91 8.16
C VAL A 82 -8.21 20.40 8.94
N THR A 83 -8.97 21.32 8.36
CA THR A 83 -10.22 21.84 8.94
C THR A 83 -11.24 22.00 7.82
N ASN A 84 -12.42 21.40 7.96
CA ASN A 84 -13.48 21.43 6.94
C ASN A 84 -12.98 20.95 5.55
N ASN A 85 -12.21 19.86 5.52
CA ASN A 85 -11.56 19.32 4.33
C ASN A 85 -10.54 20.24 3.66
N ALA A 86 -10.11 21.33 4.27
CA ALA A 86 -9.11 22.23 3.72
C ALA A 86 -7.86 22.29 4.60
N ARG A 87 -6.73 22.57 3.99
CA ARG A 87 -5.44 22.83 4.65
C ARG A 87 -4.87 24.19 4.27
N SER A 88 -3.89 24.67 5.03
CA SER A 88 -3.18 25.87 4.70
C SER A 88 -2.38 25.71 3.39
N THR A 89 -2.39 26.74 2.56
CA THR A 89 -1.51 26.82 1.38
C THR A 89 -0.03 26.96 1.74
N SER A 90 0.27 27.21 3.02
CA SER A 90 1.63 27.23 3.57
C SER A 90 2.08 25.87 4.12
N ASP A 91 1.18 24.86 4.14
CA ASP A 91 1.57 23.51 4.55
C ASP A 91 2.62 22.98 3.59
N HIS A 92 3.67 22.42 4.17
CA HIS A 92 4.78 21.90 3.41
C HIS A 92 4.50 20.48 2.92
N MET A 93 4.84 20.19 1.66
CA MET A 93 4.80 18.86 1.09
C MET A 93 6.16 18.18 1.25
N PHE A 94 6.19 17.08 1.96
CA PHE A 94 7.36 16.22 2.11
C PHE A 94 7.43 15.25 0.93
N ARG A 95 8.62 14.97 0.44
CA ARG A 95 8.83 14.04 -0.69
C ARG A 95 8.67 12.57 -0.30
N ASN A 96 8.88 12.26 0.96
CA ASN A 96 8.57 10.95 1.55
C ASN A 96 8.26 11.10 3.03
N THR A 97 7.44 10.21 3.55
CA THR A 97 7.03 10.20 4.96
C THR A 97 6.77 8.76 5.39
N TYR A 98 7.23 8.42 6.60
CA TYR A 98 6.80 7.18 7.24
C TYR A 98 5.70 7.52 8.23
N HIS A 99 4.58 6.88 8.04
CA HIS A 99 3.39 7.04 8.87
C HIS A 99 3.20 5.78 9.70
N ILE A 100 3.37 5.90 11.02
CA ILE A 100 3.22 4.79 11.96
C ILE A 100 1.76 4.72 12.41
N TYR A 101 1.17 3.54 12.25
CA TYR A 101 -0.15 3.20 12.77
C TYR A 101 -0.02 2.20 13.93
N ASP A 102 -0.63 2.53 15.06
CA ASP A 102 -0.69 1.73 16.28
C ASP A 102 -2.14 1.70 16.81
N HIS A 103 -2.95 0.76 16.32
CA HIS A 103 -4.31 0.53 16.79
C HIS A 103 -5.14 1.83 16.89
N GLY A 104 -5.23 2.59 15.80
CA GLY A 104 -5.95 3.86 15.73
C GLY A 104 -5.17 5.08 16.22
N LYS A 105 -3.94 4.91 16.72
CA LYS A 105 -3.03 6.02 16.97
C LYS A 105 -2.07 6.15 15.80
N VAL A 106 -1.85 7.36 15.36
CA VAL A 106 -0.98 7.64 14.22
C VAL A 106 0.07 8.68 14.53
N SER A 107 1.23 8.54 13.90
CA SER A 107 2.30 9.54 13.97
C SER A 107 3.12 9.53 12.67
N ALA A 108 3.52 10.70 12.20
CA ALA A 108 4.48 10.81 11.12
C ALA A 108 5.90 10.78 11.70
N VAL A 109 6.79 10.06 11.03
CA VAL A 109 8.22 10.13 11.32
C VAL A 109 8.84 11.10 10.33
N THR A 110 9.38 12.22 10.83
CA THR A 110 9.94 13.30 10.03
C THR A 110 11.38 13.59 10.44
N SER A 111 12.21 13.99 9.51
CA SER A 111 13.63 14.34 9.78
C SER A 111 13.84 15.64 10.57
N GLY A 112 12.76 16.34 10.88
CA GLY A 112 12.75 17.43 11.85
C GLY A 112 13.38 18.75 11.41
N GLY A 113 13.58 19.01 10.13
CA GLY A 113 14.16 20.31 9.81
C GLY A 113 14.32 20.70 8.37
N ASN A 114 14.46 19.80 7.50
CA ASN A 114 14.51 20.10 6.09
C ASN A 114 13.29 19.56 5.39
N HIS A 115 12.75 20.38 4.59
CA HIS A 115 11.45 20.28 3.99
C HIS A 115 11.35 19.24 2.86
N SER A 116 12.39 18.53 2.52
CA SER A 116 12.42 17.60 1.40
C SER A 116 12.21 16.13 1.78
N ALA A 117 12.54 15.78 3.04
CA ALA A 117 12.34 14.42 3.52
C ALA A 117 11.70 14.44 4.91
N ALA A 118 10.68 13.63 5.03
CA ALA A 118 10.30 13.18 6.35
C ALA A 118 11.03 11.91 6.58
N VAL A 119 11.54 11.54 7.50
CA VAL A 119 12.44 10.42 7.65
C VAL A 119 12.54 9.66 6.36
N PRO A 120 13.57 9.42 6.00
CA PRO A 120 14.77 9.43 6.82
C PRO A 120 15.94 10.07 6.22
N VAL A 121 15.87 10.40 4.97
CA VAL A 121 17.05 10.85 4.27
C VAL A 121 16.65 11.84 3.21
N ASP A 122 17.08 13.07 3.42
CA ASP A 122 17.37 13.97 2.33
C ASP A 122 18.50 13.37 1.53
N TYR A 123 18.31 13.20 0.25
CA TYR A 123 19.42 12.97 -0.62
C TYR A 123 20.29 14.23 -0.63
N PRO A 124 21.63 14.14 -0.44
CA PRO A 124 22.47 15.30 -0.20
C PRO A 124 22.61 16.25 -1.41
N GLU A 125 22.22 15.83 -2.61
CA GLU A 125 22.23 16.69 -3.79
C GLU A 125 20.92 17.47 -3.88
N GLU A 126 21.01 18.80 -4.05
CA GLU A 126 19.88 19.65 -4.38
C GLU A 126 19.19 19.14 -5.65
N GLU A 127 17.85 19.24 -5.71
CA GLU A 127 17.00 18.79 -6.81
C GLU A 127 16.77 17.28 -6.90
N LYS A 128 17.35 16.46 -6.01
CA LYS A 128 17.06 15.03 -5.90
C LYS A 128 16.26 14.72 -4.64
N TRP A 129 15.46 13.65 -4.70
CA TRP A 129 14.70 13.19 -3.56
C TRP A 129 14.38 11.70 -3.66
N TYR A 130 13.96 11.11 -2.55
CA TYR A 130 13.47 9.74 -2.52
C TYR A 130 11.94 9.70 -2.59
N TRP A 131 11.42 8.80 -3.43
CA TRP A 131 10.07 8.26 -3.29
C TRP A 131 10.13 6.81 -2.85
N PRO A 132 9.27 6.36 -1.91
CA PRO A 132 9.34 5.00 -1.41
C PRO A 132 8.89 3.98 -2.46
N GLY A 133 9.68 2.92 -2.55
CA GLY A 133 9.24 1.62 -3.01
C GLY A 133 8.72 0.78 -1.85
N HIS A 134 8.60 -0.53 -2.06
CA HIS A 134 8.21 -1.45 -0.99
C HIS A 134 9.40 -1.81 -0.10
N GLY A 135 9.11 -2.51 1.00
CA GLY A 135 10.12 -2.98 1.92
C GLY A 135 9.68 -4.23 2.68
N PHE A 136 10.52 -4.66 3.60
CA PHE A 136 10.27 -5.82 4.46
C PHE A 136 11.06 -5.69 5.76
N VAL A 137 10.71 -6.51 6.75
CA VAL A 137 11.49 -6.64 7.99
C VAL A 137 12.14 -8.02 8.01
N LYS A 138 13.40 -8.04 8.40
CA LYS A 138 14.11 -9.27 8.76
C LYS A 138 14.90 -9.02 10.03
N ASP A 139 14.67 -9.88 11.02
CA ASP A 139 15.22 -9.69 12.37
C ASP A 139 14.84 -8.29 12.92
N ASP A 140 15.77 -7.51 13.43
CA ASP A 140 15.53 -6.16 13.97
C ASP A 140 15.86 -5.05 12.96
N VAL A 141 15.81 -5.36 11.66
CA VAL A 141 16.09 -4.40 10.59
C VAL A 141 14.91 -4.27 9.64
N LEU A 142 14.52 -3.04 9.40
CA LEU A 142 13.55 -2.66 8.36
C LEU A 142 14.33 -2.25 7.11
N TYR A 143 14.08 -2.96 6.02
CA TYR A 143 14.65 -2.72 4.69
C TYR A 143 13.62 -2.01 3.83
N ILE A 144 13.97 -0.86 3.25
CA ILE A 144 13.07 -0.07 2.39
C ILE A 144 13.79 0.26 1.09
N PHE A 145 13.20 -0.13 -0.03
CA PHE A 145 13.62 0.35 -1.34
C PHE A 145 13.15 1.79 -1.53
N GLN A 146 14.03 2.64 -2.05
CA GLN A 146 13.75 4.04 -2.32
C GLN A 146 14.13 4.36 -3.76
N PHE A 147 13.21 4.97 -4.48
CA PHE A 147 13.44 5.46 -5.84
C PHE A 147 14.09 6.84 -5.76
N LEU A 148 15.34 6.94 -6.20
CA LEU A 148 16.01 8.21 -6.34
C LEU A 148 15.45 8.94 -7.56
N MET A 149 14.82 10.07 -7.31
CA MET A 149 14.17 10.92 -8.29
C MET A 149 14.95 12.22 -8.45
N TYR A 150 14.81 12.86 -9.62
CA TYR A 150 15.33 14.19 -9.88
C TYR A 150 14.39 14.98 -10.80
N GLN A 151 14.52 16.32 -10.80
CA GLN A 151 13.77 17.18 -11.73
C GLN A 151 14.49 17.19 -13.08
N GLY A 152 13.96 16.44 -14.04
CA GLY A 152 14.54 16.29 -15.39
C GLY A 152 13.92 17.21 -16.45
N ALA A 153 12.81 17.89 -16.14
CA ALA A 153 12.14 18.85 -17.01
C ALA A 153 11.28 19.82 -16.17
N ASP A 154 10.88 20.93 -16.74
CA ASP A 154 10.01 21.90 -16.07
C ASP A 154 8.61 21.35 -15.76
N GLY A 155 8.02 21.84 -14.68
CA GLY A 155 6.65 21.54 -14.26
C GLY A 155 6.52 20.32 -13.34
N ALA A 156 5.33 20.15 -12.76
CA ALA A 156 5.04 19.15 -11.73
C ALA A 156 5.23 17.69 -12.20
N TRP A 157 5.19 17.43 -13.49
CA TRP A 157 5.37 16.10 -14.10
C TRP A 157 6.76 15.91 -14.71
N GLY A 158 7.69 16.86 -14.45
CA GLY A 158 9.05 16.86 -14.98
C GLY A 158 10.01 15.89 -14.27
N PHE A 159 9.56 15.20 -13.23
CA PHE A 159 10.40 14.26 -12.49
C PHE A 159 10.85 13.07 -13.34
N ARG A 160 12.03 12.55 -13.00
CA ARG A 160 12.63 11.36 -13.63
C ARG A 160 13.22 10.47 -12.55
N PHE A 161 13.17 9.18 -12.80
CA PHE A 161 13.83 8.17 -11.98
C PHE A 161 15.31 8.03 -12.40
N GLU A 162 16.19 7.94 -11.43
CA GLU A 162 17.62 7.74 -11.65
C GLU A 162 18.05 6.31 -11.36
N ASN A 163 17.84 5.85 -10.13
CA ASN A 163 18.14 4.50 -9.66
C ASN A 163 17.39 4.19 -8.38
N THR A 164 17.52 2.94 -7.90
CA THR A 164 16.95 2.52 -6.62
C THR A 164 18.06 2.39 -5.58
N HIS A 165 17.79 2.87 -4.38
CA HIS A 165 18.55 2.65 -3.17
C HIS A 165 17.84 1.67 -2.25
N LEU A 166 18.58 0.96 -1.42
CA LEU A 166 18.11 0.19 -0.28
C LEU A 166 18.57 0.87 1.00
N LEU A 167 17.58 1.25 1.82
CA LEU A 167 17.80 1.86 3.11
C LEU A 167 17.50 0.84 4.21
N GLU A 168 18.38 0.76 5.20
CA GLU A 168 18.25 -0.12 6.35
C GLU A 168 18.05 0.70 7.61
N TYR A 169 17.00 0.37 8.35
CA TYR A 169 16.68 1.01 9.63
C TYR A 169 16.69 0.00 10.75
N ARG A 170 17.39 0.34 11.81
CA ARG A 170 17.33 -0.43 13.04
C ARG A 170 15.97 -0.23 13.71
N LEU A 171 15.37 -1.30 14.18
CA LEU A 171 14.15 -1.29 14.97
C LEU A 171 14.48 -1.39 16.48
N PRO A 172 13.64 -0.84 17.35
CA PRO A 172 12.37 -0.14 17.03
C PRO A 172 12.52 1.37 16.78
N ASP A 173 13.75 1.92 16.90
CA ASP A 173 14.01 3.37 16.91
C ASP A 173 14.08 4.00 15.52
N LEU A 174 13.92 3.22 14.46
CA LEU A 174 13.97 3.64 13.07
C LEU A 174 15.24 4.45 12.72
N LYS A 175 16.35 4.07 13.37
CA LYS A 175 17.64 4.70 13.09
C LYS A 175 18.20 4.17 11.78
N LEU A 176 18.46 5.05 10.81
CA LEU A 176 19.16 4.70 9.58
C LEU A 176 20.55 4.16 9.90
N ILE A 177 20.86 2.97 9.41
CA ILE A 177 22.15 2.30 9.57
C ILE A 177 22.89 2.15 8.25
N ARG A 178 22.19 2.11 7.13
CA ARG A 178 22.80 2.03 5.80
C ARG A 178 21.89 2.65 4.75
N ASP A 179 22.49 3.33 3.79
CA ASP A 179 21.90 3.77 2.52
C ASP A 179 22.88 3.35 1.41
N SER A 180 22.42 2.57 0.46
CA SER A 180 23.26 2.13 -0.65
C SER A 180 22.43 1.87 -1.91
N LYS A 181 22.99 2.21 -3.06
CA LYS A 181 22.42 1.81 -4.35
C LYS A 181 22.36 0.29 -4.43
N ILE A 182 21.26 -0.24 -4.99
CA ILE A 182 21.13 -1.67 -5.27
C ILE A 182 22.13 -2.13 -6.35
N PRO A 183 22.52 -3.41 -6.40
CA PRO A 183 23.54 -3.89 -7.36
C PRO A 183 23.07 -3.92 -8.82
N TYR A 184 21.77 -3.63 -9.09
CA TYR A 184 21.26 -3.54 -10.44
C TYR A 184 21.90 -2.39 -11.23
N SER A 185 22.54 -2.71 -12.36
CA SER A 185 23.25 -1.77 -13.23
C SER A 185 22.63 -1.63 -14.64
N GLY A 186 21.44 -2.17 -14.82
CA GLY A 186 20.72 -2.13 -16.09
C GLY A 186 20.01 -0.80 -16.36
N PRO A 187 19.15 -0.75 -17.39
CA PRO A 187 18.45 0.46 -17.79
C PRO A 187 17.62 1.06 -16.64
N SER A 188 17.67 2.38 -16.47
CA SER A 188 16.87 3.12 -15.49
C SER A 188 15.36 3.03 -15.74
N SER A 189 14.92 2.52 -16.91
CA SER A 189 13.49 2.24 -17.13
C SER A 189 12.96 1.05 -16.33
N VAL A 190 13.81 0.24 -15.69
CA VAL A 190 13.44 -0.92 -14.89
C VAL A 190 13.59 -0.59 -13.40
N MET A 191 12.47 -0.34 -12.73
CA MET A 191 12.43 0.18 -11.35
C MET A 191 12.27 -0.97 -10.35
N TYR A 192 13.39 -1.65 -9.99
CA TYR A 192 13.36 -2.66 -8.93
C TYR A 192 13.08 -2.03 -7.56
N GLY A 193 12.27 -2.74 -6.74
CA GLY A 193 11.79 -2.23 -5.45
C GLY A 193 10.32 -1.80 -5.49
N ALA A 194 9.64 -1.91 -6.66
CA ALA A 194 8.21 -1.61 -6.79
C ALA A 194 7.32 -2.55 -5.96
N ALA A 195 7.75 -3.78 -5.73
CA ALA A 195 7.16 -4.71 -4.78
C ALA A 195 8.26 -5.63 -4.21
N VAL A 196 8.02 -6.18 -3.03
CA VAL A 196 8.90 -7.14 -2.37
C VAL A 196 8.07 -8.19 -1.65
N VAL A 197 8.49 -9.44 -1.72
CA VAL A 197 8.00 -10.52 -0.86
C VAL A 197 9.17 -11.37 -0.38
N THR A 198 9.12 -11.81 0.85
CA THR A 198 10.10 -12.74 1.43
C THR A 198 9.51 -14.14 1.52
N ASP A 199 10.34 -15.16 1.25
CA ASP A 199 9.99 -16.57 1.47
C ASP A 199 11.21 -17.29 2.07
N GLY A 200 11.16 -17.53 3.37
CA GLY A 200 12.31 -17.97 4.14
C GLY A 200 13.43 -16.94 4.15
N ASP A 201 14.59 -17.32 3.63
CA ASP A 201 15.75 -16.43 3.53
C ASP A 201 15.86 -15.72 2.17
N VAL A 202 14.96 -16.05 1.22
CA VAL A 202 14.96 -15.46 -0.10
C VAL A 202 14.10 -14.20 -0.10
N VAL A 203 14.64 -13.14 -0.67
CA VAL A 203 13.97 -11.87 -0.92
C VAL A 203 13.71 -11.77 -2.41
N TYR A 204 12.43 -11.76 -2.82
CA TYR A 204 12.03 -11.51 -4.19
C TYR A 204 11.72 -10.03 -4.36
N VAL A 205 12.42 -9.40 -5.28
CA VAL A 205 12.32 -7.97 -5.57
C VAL A 205 11.76 -7.78 -6.97
N TYR A 206 10.65 -7.05 -7.06
CA TYR A 206 9.96 -6.85 -8.33
C TYR A 206 10.23 -5.47 -8.89
N ALA A 207 10.28 -5.41 -10.22
CA ALA A 207 10.39 -4.16 -10.95
C ALA A 207 9.19 -3.93 -11.85
N GLN A 208 8.86 -2.66 -12.05
CA GLN A 208 7.99 -2.19 -13.13
C GLN A 208 8.85 -1.55 -14.22
N SER A 209 8.43 -1.70 -15.47
CA SER A 209 9.05 -1.02 -16.60
C SER A 209 8.00 -0.64 -17.63
N ASP A 210 8.08 0.61 -18.09
CA ASP A 210 7.32 1.06 -19.26
C ASP A 210 8.09 0.72 -20.53
N LYS A 211 7.37 0.19 -21.52
CA LYS A 211 7.91 -0.15 -22.83
C LYS A 211 7.66 0.97 -23.84
N GLU A 212 8.51 1.03 -24.82
CA GLU A 212 8.30 1.89 -25.99
C GLU A 212 6.97 1.57 -26.70
N GLY A 213 6.36 2.58 -27.30
CA GLY A 213 5.08 2.44 -28.02
C GLY A 213 3.85 2.58 -27.15
N GLY A 214 4.01 2.71 -25.82
CA GLY A 214 2.93 3.07 -24.90
C GLY A 214 2.83 4.58 -24.68
N ASP A 215 1.65 5.03 -24.29
CA ASP A 215 1.38 6.40 -23.81
C ASP A 215 0.49 6.39 -22.56
N MET A 216 0.09 7.56 -22.04
CA MET A 216 -0.73 7.65 -20.84
C MET A 216 -2.15 7.07 -21.00
N TYR A 217 -2.64 6.91 -22.23
CA TYR A 217 -3.97 6.36 -22.53
C TYR A 217 -3.88 4.87 -22.86
N ASN A 218 -2.76 4.44 -23.44
CA ASN A 218 -2.48 3.06 -23.86
C ASN A 218 -1.10 2.64 -23.35
N PRO A 219 -0.89 2.57 -22.03
CA PRO A 219 0.41 2.22 -21.49
C PRO A 219 0.77 0.77 -21.80
N VAL A 220 2.01 0.53 -22.17
CA VAL A 220 2.61 -0.80 -22.20
C VAL A 220 3.56 -0.90 -21.02
N SER A 221 3.12 -1.57 -19.98
CA SER A 221 3.85 -1.69 -18.72
C SER A 221 3.91 -3.13 -18.27
N VAL A 222 5.08 -3.57 -17.89
CA VAL A 222 5.41 -4.96 -17.55
C VAL A 222 6.09 -5.04 -16.19
N ALA A 223 6.15 -6.26 -15.65
CA ALA A 223 6.85 -6.52 -14.40
C ALA A 223 7.96 -7.56 -14.58
N TYR A 224 9.05 -7.39 -13.83
CA TYR A 224 10.19 -8.29 -13.72
C TYR A 224 10.33 -8.78 -12.29
N CYS A 225 11.05 -9.88 -12.12
CA CYS A 225 11.39 -10.42 -10.81
C CYS A 225 12.90 -10.68 -10.71
N ALA A 226 13.49 -10.26 -9.61
CA ALA A 226 14.82 -10.67 -9.17
C ALA A 226 14.72 -11.33 -7.80
N ARG A 227 15.76 -12.07 -7.40
CA ARG A 227 15.86 -12.62 -6.06
C ARG A 227 17.25 -12.43 -5.50
N THR A 228 17.33 -12.43 -4.19
CA THR A 228 18.57 -12.40 -3.42
C THR A 228 18.33 -13.01 -2.04
N THR A 229 19.34 -13.00 -1.17
CA THR A 229 19.20 -13.23 0.28
C THR A 229 19.53 -11.95 1.02
N VAL A 230 19.15 -11.84 2.30
CA VAL A 230 19.54 -10.67 3.10
C VAL A 230 21.07 -10.53 3.18
N ALA A 231 21.79 -11.67 3.23
CA ALA A 231 23.26 -11.66 3.28
C ALA A 231 23.90 -11.08 2.00
N ASP A 232 23.26 -11.31 0.86
CA ASP A 232 23.79 -10.93 -0.47
C ASP A 232 23.08 -9.69 -1.06
N ILE A 233 22.18 -9.06 -0.31
CA ILE A 233 21.22 -8.07 -0.85
C ILE A 233 21.90 -6.84 -1.47
N HIS A 234 23.13 -6.52 -1.05
CA HIS A 234 23.91 -5.41 -1.57
C HIS A 234 24.85 -5.77 -2.72
N ASP A 235 25.10 -7.06 -2.92
CA ASP A 235 26.19 -7.49 -3.78
C ASP A 235 25.72 -8.41 -4.90
N LYS A 236 24.79 -9.32 -4.61
CA LYS A 236 24.46 -10.40 -5.54
C LYS A 236 22.97 -10.60 -5.70
N TRP A 237 22.50 -10.37 -6.90
CA TRP A 237 21.12 -10.61 -7.32
C TRP A 237 21.06 -11.59 -8.48
N GLU A 238 20.01 -12.39 -8.55
CA GLU A 238 19.69 -13.23 -9.69
C GLU A 238 18.37 -12.75 -10.30
N TYR A 239 18.31 -12.65 -11.61
CA TYR A 239 17.18 -12.16 -12.39
C TYR A 239 16.44 -13.33 -13.06
N TYR A 240 15.12 -13.29 -13.03
CA TYR A 240 14.29 -14.35 -13.62
C TYR A 240 14.40 -14.34 -15.14
N THR A 241 14.71 -15.53 -15.72
CA THR A 241 14.97 -15.72 -17.16
C THR A 241 13.82 -16.43 -17.89
N GLY A 242 12.67 -16.61 -17.23
CA GLY A 242 11.53 -17.36 -17.78
C GLY A 242 11.57 -18.85 -17.47
N THR A 243 12.74 -19.44 -17.30
CA THR A 243 12.93 -20.86 -17.00
C THR A 243 13.88 -21.11 -15.83
N GLY A 244 14.54 -20.07 -15.35
CA GLY A 244 15.51 -20.16 -14.25
C GLY A 244 15.97 -18.78 -13.82
N TRP A 245 17.21 -18.68 -13.34
CA TRP A 245 17.79 -17.48 -12.74
C TRP A 245 19.20 -17.24 -13.29
N SER A 246 19.57 -15.98 -13.46
CA SER A 246 20.89 -15.54 -13.93
C SER A 246 21.35 -14.32 -13.15
N GLU A 247 22.64 -14.24 -12.86
CA GLU A 247 23.27 -13.02 -12.30
C GLU A 247 23.37 -11.90 -13.34
N ASP A 248 23.26 -12.22 -14.62
CA ASP A 248 23.27 -11.25 -15.70
C ASP A 248 21.86 -10.69 -15.95
N TYR A 249 21.66 -9.42 -15.59
CA TYR A 249 20.38 -8.72 -15.76
C TYR A 249 19.91 -8.64 -17.22
N LEU A 250 20.81 -8.77 -18.20
CA LEU A 250 20.46 -8.77 -19.63
C LEU A 250 19.65 -10.01 -20.01
N GLN A 251 19.67 -11.06 -19.22
CA GLN A 251 18.87 -12.26 -19.41
C GLN A 251 17.50 -12.19 -18.74
N ALA A 252 17.21 -11.10 -18.02
CA ALA A 252 15.91 -10.91 -17.37
C ALA A 252 14.78 -10.85 -18.40
N VAL A 253 13.69 -11.58 -18.12
CA VAL A 253 12.48 -11.54 -18.94
C VAL A 253 11.28 -11.09 -18.11
N GLU A 254 10.28 -10.58 -18.79
CA GLU A 254 9.01 -10.17 -18.19
C GLU A 254 8.31 -11.36 -17.53
N MET A 255 7.66 -11.13 -16.39
CA MET A 255 6.83 -12.15 -15.78
C MET A 255 5.61 -12.46 -16.66
N SER A 256 5.41 -13.75 -16.94
CA SER A 256 4.32 -14.21 -17.81
C SER A 256 2.95 -14.17 -17.12
N GLY A 257 1.89 -14.03 -17.92
CA GLY A 257 0.49 -14.05 -17.46
C GLY A 257 -0.10 -12.69 -17.11
N LEU A 258 0.66 -11.60 -17.18
CA LEU A 258 0.25 -10.25 -16.84
C LEU A 258 -0.14 -9.37 -18.04
N SER A 259 0.06 -9.83 -19.27
CA SER A 259 -0.08 -9.02 -20.49
C SER A 259 -1.46 -8.38 -20.73
N SER A 260 -2.49 -8.87 -20.03
CA SER A 260 -3.86 -8.36 -20.17
C SER A 260 -4.14 -7.11 -19.31
N VAL A 261 -3.21 -6.68 -18.47
CA VAL A 261 -3.33 -5.50 -17.60
C VAL A 261 -1.97 -4.82 -17.51
N PRO A 262 -1.79 -3.60 -18.04
CA PRO A 262 -0.59 -2.81 -17.80
C PRO A 262 -0.38 -2.59 -16.30
N VAL A 263 0.74 -3.07 -15.77
CA VAL A 263 1.05 -3.03 -14.34
C VAL A 263 1.28 -1.59 -13.89
N SER A 264 0.72 -1.22 -12.76
CA SER A 264 0.90 0.09 -12.14
C SER A 264 2.37 0.35 -11.80
N SER A 265 2.77 1.62 -11.70
CA SER A 265 4.15 2.00 -11.34
C SER A 265 4.54 1.49 -9.95
N GLN A 266 3.56 1.41 -9.07
CA GLN A 266 3.67 0.75 -7.77
C GLN A 266 2.57 -0.32 -7.71
N PHE A 267 2.91 -1.50 -7.23
CA PHE A 267 2.03 -2.65 -7.09
C PHE A 267 2.46 -3.50 -5.89
N ASN A 268 1.71 -4.54 -5.55
CA ASN A 268 2.13 -5.45 -4.49
C ASN A 268 2.25 -6.88 -5.00
N VAL A 269 3.15 -7.62 -4.37
CA VAL A 269 3.13 -9.08 -4.33
C VAL A 269 3.15 -9.49 -2.85
N PHE A 270 2.26 -10.40 -2.47
CA PHE A 270 2.19 -10.92 -1.11
C PHE A 270 1.80 -12.39 -1.11
N LYS A 271 2.13 -13.10 -0.04
CA LYS A 271 1.73 -14.48 0.14
C LYS A 271 0.36 -14.54 0.82
N LEU A 272 -0.55 -15.31 0.25
CA LEU A 272 -1.87 -15.55 0.79
C LEU A 272 -2.10 -17.06 0.84
N ARG A 273 -2.06 -17.62 2.05
CA ARG A 273 -2.04 -19.08 2.29
C ARG A 273 -0.85 -19.74 1.56
N ASP A 274 -1.12 -20.61 0.62
CA ASP A 274 -0.14 -21.37 -0.17
C ASP A 274 0.18 -20.74 -1.53
N LYS A 275 -0.43 -19.59 -1.87
CA LYS A 275 -0.24 -18.91 -3.16
C LYS A 275 0.38 -17.52 -2.99
N TYR A 276 0.95 -17.03 -4.08
CA TYR A 276 1.34 -15.64 -4.23
C TYR A 276 0.25 -14.88 -4.97
N VAL A 277 -0.01 -13.67 -4.52
CA VAL A 277 -0.98 -12.75 -5.10
C VAL A 277 -0.24 -11.51 -5.59
N LEU A 278 -0.41 -11.16 -6.86
CA LEU A 278 0.00 -9.87 -7.40
C LEU A 278 -1.24 -8.98 -7.49
N LEU A 279 -1.20 -7.83 -6.84
CA LEU A 279 -2.20 -6.79 -6.91
C LEU A 279 -1.68 -5.66 -7.79
N THR A 280 -2.49 -5.19 -8.74
CA THR A 280 -2.18 -3.99 -9.51
C THR A 280 -3.46 -3.23 -9.86
N GLN A 281 -3.37 -1.90 -9.89
CA GLN A 281 -4.36 -1.08 -10.58
C GLN A 281 -3.97 -0.99 -12.06
N HIS A 282 -4.96 -1.01 -12.96
CA HIS A 282 -4.70 -0.75 -14.37
C HIS A 282 -4.05 0.63 -14.54
N LYS A 283 -2.91 0.69 -15.23
CA LYS A 283 -2.05 1.88 -15.27
C LYS A 283 -2.69 3.12 -15.91
N VAL A 284 -3.73 2.97 -16.71
CA VAL A 284 -4.52 4.13 -17.18
C VAL A 284 -5.19 4.80 -16.00
N LEU A 285 -4.85 6.06 -15.71
CA LEU A 285 -5.25 6.80 -14.51
C LEU A 285 -6.76 6.88 -14.28
N TRP A 286 -7.55 6.93 -15.34
CA TRP A 286 -9.01 7.01 -15.25
C TRP A 286 -9.71 5.66 -15.40
N SER A 287 -8.98 4.56 -15.54
CA SER A 287 -9.60 3.23 -15.64
C SER A 287 -10.30 2.83 -14.35
N GLY A 288 -9.75 3.17 -13.20
CA GLY A 288 -10.27 2.84 -11.87
C GLY A 288 -10.45 1.34 -11.64
N GLN A 289 -9.74 0.47 -12.38
CA GLN A 289 -9.87 -0.99 -12.29
C GLN A 289 -8.70 -1.56 -11.50
N ILE A 290 -9.02 -2.34 -10.45
CA ILE A 290 -8.03 -3.00 -9.59
C ILE A 290 -8.14 -4.50 -9.81
N PHE A 291 -7.00 -5.15 -10.06
CA PHE A 291 -6.91 -6.56 -10.39
C PHE A 291 -5.98 -7.30 -9.44
N THR A 292 -6.31 -8.57 -9.20
CA THR A 292 -5.39 -9.56 -8.63
C THR A 292 -5.09 -10.65 -9.64
N PHE A 293 -3.91 -11.24 -9.49
CA PHE A 293 -3.47 -12.45 -10.17
C PHE A 293 -2.91 -13.39 -9.10
N THR A 294 -2.98 -14.70 -9.32
CA THR A 294 -2.39 -15.69 -8.42
C THR A 294 -1.34 -16.54 -9.10
N SER A 295 -0.40 -17.07 -8.33
CA SER A 295 0.62 -18.01 -8.79
C SER A 295 1.04 -18.94 -7.66
N GLU A 296 1.52 -20.14 -8.02
CA GLU A 296 2.14 -21.08 -7.09
C GLU A 296 3.58 -20.69 -6.73
N THR A 297 4.19 -19.80 -7.53
CA THR A 297 5.56 -19.33 -7.32
C THR A 297 5.61 -17.81 -7.29
N PRO A 298 6.58 -17.19 -6.61
CA PRO A 298 6.67 -15.72 -6.55
C PRO A 298 7.01 -15.05 -7.88
N TYR A 299 7.43 -15.80 -8.87
CA TYR A 299 7.84 -15.29 -10.19
C TYR A 299 6.87 -15.67 -11.32
N GLY A 300 5.72 -16.27 -11.00
CA GLY A 300 4.71 -16.69 -11.99
C GLY A 300 4.92 -18.17 -12.46
N PRO A 301 4.21 -18.63 -13.50
CA PRO A 301 3.28 -17.85 -14.32
C PRO A 301 2.08 -17.34 -13.51
N TRP A 302 1.67 -16.10 -13.80
CA TRP A 302 0.53 -15.47 -13.16
C TRP A 302 -0.76 -15.82 -13.89
N GLY A 303 -1.77 -16.20 -13.13
CA GLY A 303 -3.08 -16.63 -13.66
C GLY A 303 -4.23 -16.13 -12.80
N ASN A 304 -5.40 -16.75 -12.96
CA ASN A 304 -6.59 -16.42 -12.16
C ASN A 304 -6.84 -14.91 -12.00
N LYS A 305 -6.79 -14.18 -13.14
CA LYS A 305 -7.03 -12.73 -13.15
C LYS A 305 -8.43 -12.40 -12.64
N LYS A 306 -8.52 -11.55 -11.61
CA LYS A 306 -9.78 -11.05 -11.08
C LYS A 306 -9.77 -9.54 -10.99
N GLN A 307 -10.86 -8.92 -11.44
CA GLN A 307 -11.12 -7.52 -11.10
C GLN A 307 -11.80 -7.50 -9.73
N ILE A 308 -11.03 -7.13 -8.69
CA ILE A 308 -11.53 -7.12 -7.31
C ILE A 308 -12.28 -5.83 -6.97
N PHE A 309 -12.00 -4.74 -7.69
CA PHE A 309 -12.69 -3.48 -7.49
C PHE A 309 -12.77 -2.66 -8.79
N LYS A 310 -13.90 -2.01 -8.98
CA LYS A 310 -14.07 -0.91 -9.92
C LYS A 310 -14.35 0.34 -9.10
N ILE A 311 -13.38 1.25 -9.05
CA ILE A 311 -13.48 2.48 -8.28
C ILE A 311 -14.68 3.28 -8.79
N PRO A 312 -15.62 3.69 -7.91
CA PRO A 312 -16.76 4.50 -8.29
C PRO A 312 -16.34 5.91 -8.71
N ASP A 313 -17.28 6.65 -9.31
CA ASP A 313 -17.09 8.09 -9.51
C ASP A 313 -16.90 8.78 -8.16
N LEU A 314 -15.79 9.49 -8.01
CA LEU A 314 -15.43 10.21 -6.78
C LEU A 314 -16.07 11.61 -6.71
N GLY A 315 -16.91 11.97 -7.68
CA GLY A 315 -17.67 13.23 -7.70
C GLY A 315 -16.89 14.45 -8.15
N ASN A 316 -15.69 14.29 -8.69
CA ASN A 316 -14.91 15.38 -9.28
C ASN A 316 -14.14 14.88 -10.52
N LYS A 317 -14.40 15.49 -11.67
CA LYS A 317 -13.82 15.11 -12.96
C LYS A 317 -12.31 15.33 -13.07
N ASP A 318 -11.75 16.17 -12.21
CA ASP A 318 -10.31 16.47 -12.21
C ASP A 318 -9.52 15.45 -11.39
N TRP A 319 -10.22 14.58 -10.63
CA TRP A 319 -9.59 13.55 -9.82
C TRP A 319 -9.32 12.29 -10.62
N PHE A 320 -8.19 11.69 -10.36
CA PHE A 320 -7.80 10.39 -10.91
C PHE A 320 -7.24 9.48 -9.82
N THR A 321 -7.13 8.19 -10.13
CA THR A 321 -6.69 7.19 -9.17
C THR A 321 -5.57 6.32 -9.73
N TYR A 322 -4.69 5.84 -8.86
CA TYR A 322 -3.51 5.07 -9.24
C TYR A 322 -2.95 4.27 -8.05
N ASN A 323 -2.04 3.34 -8.35
CA ASN A 323 -1.22 2.62 -7.38
C ASN A 323 -2.04 2.00 -6.24
N ALA A 324 -2.88 1.01 -6.56
CA ALA A 324 -3.56 0.24 -5.53
C ALA A 324 -2.58 -0.61 -4.73
N MET A 325 -2.79 -0.67 -3.40
CA MET A 325 -1.96 -1.38 -2.44
C MET A 325 -2.77 -2.39 -1.64
N ALA A 326 -2.13 -3.51 -1.29
CA ALA A 326 -2.64 -4.49 -0.35
C ALA A 326 -2.01 -4.27 1.03
N HIS A 327 -2.78 -4.52 2.07
CA HIS A 327 -2.36 -4.43 3.46
C HIS A 327 -2.67 -5.76 4.17
N PRO A 328 -1.94 -6.86 3.88
CA PRO A 328 -2.28 -8.19 4.35
C PRO A 328 -2.29 -8.34 5.88
N GLN A 329 -1.57 -7.46 6.59
CA GLN A 329 -1.58 -7.43 8.05
C GLN A 329 -2.87 -6.87 8.66
N PHE A 330 -3.72 -6.23 7.84
CA PHE A 330 -5.05 -5.82 8.24
C PHE A 330 -6.05 -6.86 7.73
N GLU A 331 -6.44 -7.75 8.62
CA GLU A 331 -7.43 -8.79 8.35
C GLU A 331 -8.64 -8.60 9.26
N LYS A 332 -9.82 -8.72 8.70
CA LYS A 332 -11.09 -8.68 9.42
C LYS A 332 -12.09 -9.62 8.76
N ASP A 333 -12.60 -10.57 9.51
CA ASP A 333 -13.67 -11.50 9.07
C ASP A 333 -13.35 -12.24 7.74
N GLY A 334 -12.09 -12.61 7.52
CA GLY A 334 -11.60 -13.26 6.31
C GLY A 334 -11.51 -12.32 5.10
N MET A 335 -11.47 -11.01 5.34
CA MET A 335 -11.22 -9.97 4.35
C MET A 335 -9.86 -9.32 4.59
N ILE A 336 -9.22 -8.92 3.50
CA ILE A 336 -7.96 -8.17 3.49
C ILE A 336 -8.29 -6.71 3.13
N LEU A 337 -7.56 -5.79 3.76
CA LEU A 337 -7.64 -4.36 3.47
C LEU A 337 -6.82 -4.02 2.21
N PHE A 338 -7.41 -3.21 1.36
CA PHE A 338 -6.78 -2.62 0.17
C PHE A 338 -6.94 -1.11 0.18
N SER A 339 -6.03 -0.42 -0.49
CA SER A 339 -6.13 1.01 -0.74
C SER A 339 -5.82 1.34 -2.20
N PHE A 340 -6.16 2.57 -2.59
CA PHE A 340 -5.70 3.21 -3.81
C PHE A 340 -5.51 4.70 -3.58
N ASN A 341 -4.60 5.30 -4.34
CA ASN A 341 -4.33 6.73 -4.23
C ASN A 341 -5.31 7.53 -5.08
N VAL A 342 -5.64 8.72 -4.60
CA VAL A 342 -6.38 9.75 -5.33
C VAL A 342 -5.46 10.94 -5.54
N ASN A 343 -5.50 11.54 -6.71
CA ASN A 343 -4.84 12.81 -6.99
C ASN A 343 -5.70 13.66 -7.94
N THR A 344 -5.28 14.88 -8.21
CA THR A 344 -6.01 15.84 -9.03
C THR A 344 -5.10 16.49 -10.07
N ASN A 345 -5.65 16.79 -11.25
CA ASN A 345 -4.98 17.60 -12.26
C ASN A 345 -4.94 19.11 -11.90
N VAL A 346 -5.65 19.52 -10.85
CA VAL A 346 -5.74 20.91 -10.38
C VAL A 346 -5.08 21.00 -9.00
N PHE A 347 -3.77 21.26 -8.97
CA PHE A 347 -2.94 21.21 -7.76
C PHE A 347 -3.52 22.00 -6.58
N SER A 348 -4.16 23.15 -6.81
CA SER A 348 -4.78 23.95 -5.75
C SER A 348 -5.91 23.22 -5.00
N GLN A 349 -6.51 22.18 -5.60
CA GLN A 349 -7.52 21.36 -4.93
C GLN A 349 -6.92 20.56 -3.76
N GLN A 350 -5.63 20.24 -3.76
CA GLN A 350 -4.98 19.56 -2.63
C GLN A 350 -5.03 20.40 -1.33
N PHE A 351 -5.23 21.72 -1.45
CA PHE A 351 -5.37 22.64 -0.33
C PHE A 351 -6.84 22.93 0.00
N SER A 352 -7.68 23.12 -1.02
CA SER A 352 -9.09 23.50 -0.84
C SER A 352 -10.00 22.30 -0.55
N ASP A 353 -9.60 21.10 -0.95
CA ASP A 353 -10.29 19.84 -0.64
C ASP A 353 -9.29 18.69 -0.56
N VAL A 354 -8.84 18.40 0.65
CA VAL A 354 -7.82 17.35 0.90
C VAL A 354 -8.24 15.96 0.43
N ARG A 355 -9.54 15.73 0.18
CA ARG A 355 -10.03 14.46 -0.37
C ARG A 355 -9.50 14.21 -1.78
N SER A 356 -9.03 15.26 -2.47
CA SER A 356 -8.36 15.17 -3.77
C SER A 356 -6.97 14.55 -3.72
N TYR A 357 -6.40 14.40 -2.51
CA TYR A 357 -5.05 13.85 -2.32
C TYR A 357 -4.96 12.99 -1.06
N ARG A 358 -5.96 12.11 -0.89
CA ARG A 358 -5.99 11.13 0.20
C ARG A 358 -6.25 9.74 -0.34
N PRO A 359 -5.57 8.71 0.16
CA PRO A 359 -5.88 7.32 -0.18
C PRO A 359 -7.31 6.98 0.23
N ARG A 360 -7.89 6.00 -0.46
CA ARG A 360 -9.17 5.39 -0.15
C ARG A 360 -8.96 3.92 0.15
N PHE A 361 -9.79 3.37 1.02
CA PHE A 361 -9.66 2.00 1.50
C PHE A 361 -10.93 1.20 1.22
N PHE A 362 -10.75 -0.11 1.01
CA PHE A 362 -11.84 -1.07 0.88
C PHE A 362 -11.38 -2.45 1.34
N TRP A 363 -12.33 -3.27 1.76
CA TRP A 363 -12.10 -4.66 2.14
C TRP A 363 -12.47 -5.58 0.98
N TYR A 364 -11.78 -6.73 0.86
CA TYR A 364 -12.13 -7.76 -0.10
C TYR A 364 -11.89 -9.15 0.47
N PRO A 365 -12.82 -10.13 0.29
CA PRO A 365 -12.68 -11.48 0.84
C PRO A 365 -11.49 -12.23 0.24
N GLU A 366 -10.62 -12.76 1.10
CA GLU A 366 -9.45 -13.52 0.68
C GLU A 366 -9.81 -14.77 -0.13
N GLY A 367 -10.90 -15.48 0.24
CA GLY A 367 -11.39 -16.64 -0.48
C GLY A 367 -11.73 -16.33 -1.94
N GLN A 368 -12.31 -15.16 -2.20
CA GLN A 368 -12.62 -14.73 -3.58
C GLN A 368 -11.39 -14.28 -4.40
N ILE A 369 -10.24 -14.06 -3.76
CA ILE A 369 -8.97 -13.84 -4.46
C ILE A 369 -8.43 -15.18 -4.98
N LEU A 370 -8.54 -16.24 -4.18
CA LEU A 370 -7.92 -17.54 -4.44
C LEU A 370 -8.76 -18.46 -5.33
N ASP A 371 -10.10 -18.35 -5.28
CA ASP A 371 -11.03 -19.15 -6.08
C ASP A 371 -10.94 -18.83 -7.57
#